data_0379cff047686332065a7bb9d5a81166
#
_entry.id   0379cff047686332065a7bb9d5a81166
#
_cell.length_a   1.000
_cell.length_b   1.000
_cell.length_c   1.000
_cell.angle_alpha   90.00
_cell.angle_beta   90.00
_cell.angle_gamma   90.00
#
_symmetry.space_group_name_H-M   'P 1'
#
loop_
_entity.id
_entity.type
_entity.pdbx_description
1 polymer ?
#
loop_
_entity_poly.entity_id
_entity_poly.type
_entity_poly.pdbx_seq_one_letter_code
_entity_poly.pdbx_strand_id
1 'polypeptide(L)'
;MKLVKPKKNLGQHFLTDLSIARQIADTVDVCPDIPVLEIGPGMGVLTQYLVEKPREVKAVEIDSESVAFLYEKFPKLRENILGQDFLRMDLNEVFDGRQFVLTGNYPYDISSQIFF
;
A
#
# COMPACT_ATOMS: atom_id res chain seq x y z
N MET A 1 -7.70 15.65 6.90
CA MET A 1 -8.33 14.56 6.12
C MET A 1 -9.40 13.90 6.96
N LYS A 2 -10.57 13.70 6.39
CA LYS A 2 -11.66 13.00 7.07
C LYS A 2 -11.52 11.50 6.82
N LEU A 3 -11.38 10.73 7.89
CA LEU A 3 -11.20 9.29 7.81
C LEU A 3 -12.53 8.60 8.12
N VAL A 4 -13.04 7.83 7.18
CA VAL A 4 -14.30 7.11 7.30
C VAL A 4 -14.05 5.63 7.05
N LYS A 5 -14.54 4.80 7.95
CA LYS A 5 -14.40 3.34 7.78
C LYS A 5 -15.10 2.88 6.51
N PRO A 6 -14.43 2.07 5.67
CA PRO A 6 -15.09 1.51 4.49
C PRO A 6 -16.18 0.55 4.91
N LYS A 7 -17.15 0.35 4.04
CA LYS A 7 -18.21 -0.62 4.28
C LYS A 7 -17.61 -2.03 4.24
N LYS A 8 -18.11 -2.90 5.11
CA LYS A 8 -17.64 -4.30 5.20
C LYS A 8 -17.64 -5.01 3.85
N ASN A 9 -18.70 -4.81 3.06
CA ASN A 9 -18.82 -5.47 1.75
C ASN A 9 -17.67 -5.12 0.81
N LEU A 10 -17.26 -3.87 0.82
CA LEU A 10 -16.19 -3.40 -0.05
C LEU A 10 -14.86 -4.04 0.34
N GLY A 11 -14.57 -4.12 1.64
CA GLY A 11 -13.38 -4.79 2.13
C GLY A 11 -13.34 -6.26 1.79
N GLN A 12 -14.48 -6.94 1.87
CA GLN A 12 -14.57 -8.36 1.51
C GLN A 12 -14.33 -8.57 0.02
N HIS A 13 -14.91 -7.74 -0.83
CA HIS A 13 -14.68 -7.82 -2.28
C HIS A 13 -13.21 -7.62 -2.61
N PHE A 14 -12.56 -6.70 -1.96
CA PHE A 14 -11.14 -6.46 -2.15
C PHE A 14 -10.29 -7.71 -1.84
N LEU A 15 -10.63 -8.42 -0.74
CA LEU A 15 -9.87 -9.58 -0.30
C LEU A 15 -10.12 -10.82 -1.12
N THR A 16 -11.29 -10.95 -1.75
CA THR A 16 -11.70 -12.16 -2.45
C THR A 16 -11.66 -12.05 -3.98
N ASP A 17 -11.73 -10.85 -4.50
CA ASP A 17 -11.72 -10.62 -5.96
C ASP A 17 -10.38 -10.02 -6.39
N LEU A 18 -9.52 -10.88 -6.92
CA LEU A 18 -8.18 -10.46 -7.35
C LEU A 18 -8.22 -9.50 -8.54
N SER A 19 -9.28 -9.54 -9.35
CA SER A 19 -9.40 -8.58 -10.46
C SER A 19 -9.61 -7.17 -9.94
N ILE A 20 -10.35 -7.00 -8.86
CA ILE A 20 -10.53 -5.70 -8.21
C ILE A 20 -9.21 -5.25 -7.58
N ALA A 21 -8.51 -6.13 -6.91
CA ALA A 21 -7.20 -5.82 -6.31
C ALA A 21 -6.21 -5.36 -7.39
N ARG A 22 -6.19 -6.03 -8.53
CA ARG A 22 -5.32 -5.65 -9.64
C ARG A 22 -5.70 -4.29 -10.21
N GLN A 23 -6.98 -4.00 -10.36
CA GLN A 23 -7.44 -2.70 -10.84
C GLN A 23 -7.00 -1.58 -9.89
N ILE A 24 -7.10 -1.79 -8.58
CA ILE A 24 -6.64 -0.82 -7.60
C ILE A 24 -5.13 -0.62 -7.70
N ALA A 25 -4.37 -1.71 -7.82
CA ALA A 25 -2.92 -1.62 -7.98
C ALA A 25 -2.54 -0.83 -9.25
N ASP A 26 -3.27 -1.06 -10.34
CA ASP A 26 -2.98 -0.41 -11.61
C ASP A 26 -3.33 1.07 -11.63
N THR A 27 -4.12 1.56 -10.65
CA THR A 27 -4.42 3.00 -10.60
C THR A 27 -3.16 3.85 -10.39
N VAL A 28 -2.09 3.29 -9.82
CA VAL A 28 -0.84 4.04 -9.64
C VAL A 28 -0.15 4.34 -10.97
N ASP A 29 -0.54 3.67 -12.04
CA ASP A 29 0.05 3.87 -13.37
C ASP A 29 -0.28 5.24 -13.97
N VAL A 30 -1.22 5.97 -13.37
CA VAL A 30 -1.50 7.37 -13.73
C VAL A 30 -0.25 8.24 -13.53
N CYS A 31 0.61 7.88 -12.58
CA CYS A 31 1.88 8.55 -12.33
C CYS A 31 3.02 7.54 -12.38
N PRO A 32 3.44 7.12 -13.59
CA PRO A 32 4.29 5.94 -13.73
C PRO A 32 5.72 6.08 -13.22
N ASP A 33 6.23 7.29 -13.14
CA ASP A 33 7.66 7.53 -12.87
C ASP A 33 7.95 7.89 -11.41
N ILE A 34 6.95 7.94 -10.56
CA ILE A 34 7.17 8.28 -9.15
C ILE A 34 6.98 7.06 -8.25
N PRO A 35 7.63 7.05 -7.07
CA PRO A 35 7.52 5.90 -6.15
C PRO A 35 6.12 5.71 -5.59
N VAL A 36 5.86 4.52 -5.07
CA VAL A 36 4.58 4.16 -4.47
C VAL A 36 4.80 3.76 -3.02
N LEU A 37 3.94 4.27 -2.13
CA LEU A 37 3.84 3.80 -0.76
C LEU A 37 2.49 3.11 -0.57
N GLU A 38 2.52 1.84 -0.21
CA GLU A 38 1.31 1.08 0.11
C GLU A 38 1.06 1.12 1.61
N ILE A 39 -0.16 1.48 2.01
CA ILE A 39 -0.56 1.47 3.42
C ILE A 39 -1.34 0.18 3.70
N GLY A 40 -0.98 -0.50 4.79
CA GLY A 40 -1.72 -1.64 5.29
C GLY A 40 -1.76 -2.82 4.33
N PRO A 41 -0.61 -3.29 3.84
CA PRO A 41 -0.59 -4.40 2.88
C PRO A 41 -1.18 -5.70 3.42
N GLY A 42 -1.23 -5.88 4.73
CA GLY A 42 -1.79 -7.09 5.35
C GLY A 42 -1.14 -8.34 4.82
N MET A 43 -1.91 -9.20 4.16
CA MET A 43 -1.42 -10.45 3.58
C MET A 43 -0.87 -10.28 2.15
N GLY A 44 -0.75 -9.03 1.69
CA GLY A 44 -0.10 -8.74 0.42
C GLY A 44 -0.97 -8.89 -0.82
N VAL A 45 -2.29 -8.81 -0.67
CA VAL A 45 -3.22 -8.96 -1.80
C VAL A 45 -2.96 -7.91 -2.89
N LEU A 46 -2.82 -6.66 -2.49
CA LEU A 46 -2.50 -5.57 -3.41
C LEU A 46 -1.01 -5.55 -3.74
N THR A 47 -0.19 -5.85 -2.75
CA THR A 47 1.27 -5.81 -2.83
C THR A 47 1.79 -6.68 -3.97
N GLN A 48 1.20 -7.86 -4.18
CA GLN A 48 1.65 -8.80 -5.21
C GLN A 48 1.66 -8.19 -6.61
N TYR A 49 0.75 -7.25 -6.88
CA TYR A 49 0.70 -6.57 -8.16
C TYR A 49 1.61 -5.34 -8.22
N LEU A 50 1.75 -4.64 -7.09
CA LEU A 50 2.59 -3.45 -7.02
C LEU A 50 4.08 -3.78 -7.18
N VAL A 51 4.54 -4.88 -6.59
CA VAL A 51 5.96 -5.24 -6.63
C VAL A 51 6.45 -5.63 -8.03
N GLU A 52 5.53 -5.97 -8.93
CA GLU A 52 5.87 -6.32 -10.31
C GLU A 52 6.08 -5.09 -11.20
N LYS A 53 5.68 -3.92 -10.73
CA LYS A 53 5.79 -2.69 -11.51
C LYS A 53 7.23 -2.18 -11.52
N PRO A 54 7.69 -1.58 -12.63
CA PRO A 54 9.08 -1.11 -12.76
C PRO A 54 9.29 0.24 -12.07
N ARG A 55 9.04 0.28 -10.78
CA ARG A 55 9.15 1.50 -9.98
C ARG A 55 9.43 1.14 -8.53
N GLU A 56 9.92 2.10 -7.76
CA GLU A 56 10.20 1.91 -6.35
C GLU A 56 8.88 1.77 -5.58
N VAL A 57 8.76 0.72 -4.77
CA VAL A 57 7.58 0.46 -3.95
C VAL A 57 8.03 0.23 -2.52
N LYS A 58 7.40 0.93 -1.58
CA LYS A 58 7.54 0.67 -0.15
C LYS A 58 6.16 0.39 0.43
N ALA A 59 6.12 -0.34 1.54
CA ALA A 59 4.89 -0.67 2.22
C ALA A 59 5.04 -0.38 3.71
N VAL A 60 3.98 0.14 4.33
CA VAL A 60 3.97 0.40 5.77
C VAL A 60 2.85 -0.41 6.41
N GLU A 61 3.21 -1.20 7.43
CA GLU A 61 2.31 -2.10 8.13
C GLU A 61 2.61 -2.06 9.62
N ILE A 62 1.59 -1.82 10.43
CA ILE A 62 1.75 -1.75 11.88
C ILE A 62 1.71 -3.12 12.54
N ASP A 63 1.02 -4.09 11.93
CA ASP A 63 0.86 -5.41 12.50
C ASP A 63 2.10 -6.26 12.32
N SER A 64 2.73 -6.67 13.43
CA SER A 64 3.99 -7.39 13.38
C SER A 64 3.89 -8.77 12.71
N GLU A 65 2.75 -9.45 12.84
CA GLU A 65 2.54 -10.74 12.16
C GLU A 65 2.47 -10.57 10.66
N SER A 66 1.78 -9.50 10.21
CA SER A 66 1.71 -9.18 8.79
C SER A 66 3.08 -8.81 8.24
N VAL A 67 3.87 -8.05 9.00
CA VAL A 67 5.24 -7.70 8.58
C VAL A 67 6.08 -8.96 8.38
N ALA A 68 6.02 -9.89 9.33
CA ALA A 68 6.76 -11.15 9.23
C ALA A 68 6.32 -11.96 8.00
N PHE A 69 5.02 -12.02 7.76
CA PHE A 69 4.46 -12.69 6.59
C PHE A 69 4.97 -12.07 5.29
N LEU A 70 4.96 -10.74 5.21
CA LEU A 70 5.38 -10.01 4.01
C LEU A 70 6.88 -10.21 3.73
N TYR A 71 7.70 -10.28 4.78
CA TYR A 71 9.12 -10.54 4.63
C TYR A 71 9.38 -11.87 3.93
N GLU A 72 8.59 -12.88 4.24
CA GLU A 72 8.77 -14.20 3.63
C GLU A 72 8.16 -14.26 2.23
N LYS A 73 6.99 -13.66 2.05
CA LYS A 73 6.28 -13.72 0.77
C LYS A 73 6.94 -12.85 -0.30
N PHE A 74 7.50 -11.72 0.08
CA PHE A 74 8.09 -10.75 -0.84
C PHE A 74 9.55 -10.44 -0.46
N PRO A 75 10.47 -11.37 -0.65
CA PRO A 75 11.86 -11.14 -0.24
C PRO A 75 12.52 -9.96 -0.94
N LYS A 76 12.09 -9.62 -2.16
CA LYS A 76 12.60 -8.45 -2.86
C LYS A 76 12.16 -7.13 -2.23
N LEU A 77 11.05 -7.14 -1.49
CA LEU A 77 10.49 -5.95 -0.85
C LEU A 77 10.97 -5.80 0.59
N ARG A 78 11.73 -6.74 1.11
CA ARG A 78 12.02 -6.85 2.55
C ARG A 78 12.57 -5.56 3.16
N GLU A 79 13.51 -4.89 2.50
CA GLU A 79 14.10 -3.65 2.99
C GLU A 79 13.14 -2.47 2.89
N ASN A 80 12.08 -2.61 2.13
CA ASN A 80 11.09 -1.57 1.89
C ASN A 80 9.78 -1.79 2.63
N ILE A 81 9.74 -2.78 3.53
CA ILE A 81 8.59 -3.01 4.40
C ILE A 81 8.88 -2.31 5.73
N LEU A 82 8.07 -1.28 6.02
CA LEU A 82 8.25 -0.44 7.20
C LEU A 82 7.25 -0.88 8.27
N GLY A 83 7.76 -1.45 9.37
CA GLY A 83 6.93 -1.87 10.50
C GLY A 83 6.62 -0.69 11.39
N GLN A 84 5.78 0.22 10.93
CA GLN A 84 5.49 1.48 11.60
C GLN A 84 4.01 1.81 11.54
N ASP A 85 3.60 2.77 12.38
CA ASP A 85 2.26 3.34 12.32
C ASP A 85 2.26 4.48 11.29
N PHE A 86 1.52 4.31 10.20
CA PHE A 86 1.44 5.31 9.14
C PHE A 86 1.10 6.71 9.68
N LEU A 87 0.19 6.79 10.66
CA LEU A 87 -0.26 8.05 11.20
C LEU A 87 0.83 8.81 12.00
N ARG A 88 1.91 8.13 12.34
CA ARG A 88 3.04 8.71 13.09
C ARG A 88 4.28 8.90 12.24
N MET A 89 4.24 8.50 10.97
CA MET A 89 5.40 8.60 10.10
C MET A 89 5.64 10.03 9.64
N ASP A 90 6.91 10.35 9.42
CA ASP A 90 7.25 11.53 8.65
C ASP A 90 7.31 11.14 7.17
N LEU A 91 6.27 11.51 6.43
CA LEU A 91 6.13 11.15 5.03
C LEU A 91 7.22 11.76 4.14
N ASN A 92 7.85 12.85 4.59
CA ASN A 92 8.94 13.46 3.84
C ASN A 92 10.21 12.61 3.86
N GLU A 93 10.34 11.71 4.84
CA GLU A 93 11.52 10.86 4.96
C GLU A 93 11.42 9.57 4.17
N VAL A 94 10.21 9.13 3.86
CA VAL A 94 9.99 7.82 3.24
C VAL A 94 10.73 7.68 1.90
N PHE A 95 10.70 8.73 1.09
CA PHE A 95 11.35 8.77 -0.22
C PHE A 95 12.27 9.98 -0.37
N ASP A 96 12.88 10.40 0.74
CA ASP A 96 13.88 11.49 0.75
C ASP A 96 13.36 12.80 0.14
N GLY A 97 12.13 13.17 0.49
CA GLY A 97 11.49 14.40 0.02
C GLY A 97 10.91 14.34 -1.37
N ARG A 98 11.03 13.19 -2.05
CA ARG A 98 10.45 13.02 -3.39
C ARG A 98 8.94 12.84 -3.30
N GLN A 99 8.25 13.29 -4.33
CA GLN A 99 6.81 13.03 -4.50
C GLN A 99 6.55 11.54 -4.68
N PHE A 100 5.46 11.06 -4.13
CA PHE A 100 5.09 9.65 -4.26
C PHE A 100 3.56 9.49 -4.33
N VAL A 101 3.13 8.31 -4.79
CA VAL A 101 1.73 7.91 -4.82
C VAL A 101 1.44 7.10 -3.56
N LEU A 102 0.36 7.45 -2.87
CA LEU A 102 -0.11 6.69 -1.71
C LEU A 102 -1.27 5.82 -2.15
N THR A 103 -1.20 4.53 -1.89
CA THR A 103 -2.26 3.57 -2.21
C THR A 103 -2.39 2.54 -1.11
N GLY A 104 -3.47 1.79 -1.10
CA GLY A 104 -3.61 0.69 -0.16
C GLY A 104 -5.06 0.39 0.17
N ASN A 105 -5.24 -0.71 0.92
CA ASN A 105 -6.53 -1.11 1.46
C ASN A 105 -6.57 -0.72 2.94
N TYR A 106 -6.60 0.56 3.22
CA TYR A 106 -6.68 1.06 4.58
C TYR A 106 -8.15 1.24 5.01
N PRO A 107 -8.42 1.27 6.32
CA PRO A 107 -9.80 1.24 6.83
C PRO A 107 -10.49 2.60 6.78
N TYR A 108 -10.40 3.31 5.66
CA TYR A 108 -10.98 4.64 5.48
C TYR A 108 -11.69 4.73 4.15
N ASP A 109 -12.82 5.41 4.12
CA ASP A 109 -13.59 5.62 2.91
C ASP A 109 -13.03 6.83 2.14
N ILE A 110 -11.81 6.68 1.68
CA ILE A 110 -11.15 7.69 0.86
C ILE A 110 -10.60 7.04 -0.40
N SER A 111 -10.17 7.86 -1.35
CA SER A 111 -9.53 7.38 -2.57
C SER A 111 -8.38 6.43 -2.24
N SER A 112 -8.24 5.38 -3.04
CA SER A 112 -7.10 4.47 -2.92
C SER A 112 -5.78 5.11 -3.32
N GLN A 113 -5.80 6.35 -3.81
CA GLN A 113 -4.61 7.11 -4.19
C GLN A 113 -4.65 8.51 -3.64
N ILE A 114 -3.52 8.93 -3.05
CA ILE A 114 -3.31 10.30 -2.63
C ILE A 114 -1.90 10.67 -3.07
N PHE A 115 -1.74 11.89 -3.63
CA PHE A 115 -0.44 12.38 -4.09
C PHE A 115 0.14 13.38 -3.09
N PHE A 116 1.39 13.22 -2.78
CA PHE A 116 2.12 14.08 -1.86
C PHE A 116 3.32 14.74 -2.52
#